data_f7765aed2e65c3081f042711e2fc2cc2
#
_entry.id   f7765aed2e65c3081f042711e2fc2cc2
#
_cell.length_a   1.000
_cell.length_b   1.000
_cell.length_c   1.000
_cell.angle_alpha   90.00
_cell.angle_beta   90.00
_cell.angle_gamma   90.00
#
_symmetry.space_group_name_H-M   'P 1'
#
loop_
_entity.id
_entity.type
_entity.pdbx_description
1 polymer ?
#
loop_
_entity_poly.entity_id
_entity_poly.type
_entity_poly.pdbx_seq_one_letter_code
_entity_poly.pdbx_strand_id
1 'polypeptide(L)'
;ATIDSTGNVGGDCFIILDSDDDIHITYRDDSNTNLKYATKALSNGIAASNWAISTMDNNGNVGNFGSMVVDANDTLHVAYYAASGAVLKYATLTDGSTTWSKEVVESTNDVGKYTSIALDSNGNPHITYYDDTNDDLRYTHKMGSSWVFTTLDSVGVSGKGTSLAIDSNDHLHVAYKTNSTEVAYMTNRSGSWVKTTLDANSTGTWGVNYINIMLDE
;
A
#
# COMPACT_ATOMS: atom_id res chain seq x y z
N ALA A 1 6.54 9.24 22.41
CA ALA A 1 7.69 9.99 21.90
C ALA A 1 7.41 10.49 20.49
N THR A 2 7.86 11.69 20.15
CA THR A 2 7.76 12.21 18.77
C THR A 2 8.95 11.66 17.99
N ILE A 3 8.70 11.05 16.83
CA ILE A 3 9.72 10.46 15.96
C ILE A 3 10.33 11.54 15.08
N ASP A 4 9.50 12.32 14.41
CA ASP A 4 9.88 13.45 13.57
C ASP A 4 8.93 14.62 13.85
N SER A 5 9.47 15.83 13.92
CA SER A 5 8.71 17.07 14.19
C SER A 5 9.13 18.22 13.26
N THR A 6 9.87 17.92 12.20
CA THR A 6 10.39 18.91 11.27
C THR A 6 9.37 19.21 10.18
N GLY A 7 8.57 20.25 10.37
CA GLY A 7 7.52 20.64 9.44
C GLY A 7 6.22 19.89 9.64
N ASN A 8 5.37 19.82 8.59
CA ASN A 8 4.14 19.04 8.57
C ASN A 8 4.45 17.63 8.07
N VAL A 9 4.62 16.70 9.01
CA VAL A 9 5.02 15.31 8.74
C VAL A 9 4.05 14.33 9.40
N GLY A 10 3.99 13.08 8.90
CA GLY A 10 3.20 12.00 9.48
C GLY A 10 1.87 11.73 8.76
N GLY A 11 1.62 12.34 7.61
CA GLY A 11 0.51 11.94 6.72
C GLY A 11 0.74 10.56 6.12
N ASP A 12 -0.35 9.84 5.79
CA ASP A 12 -0.32 8.53 5.10
C ASP A 12 0.75 7.57 5.67
N CYS A 13 0.74 7.38 7.00
CA CYS A 13 1.74 6.58 7.69
C CYS A 13 1.37 5.09 7.71
N PHE A 14 2.38 4.23 7.51
CA PHE A 14 2.31 2.79 7.68
C PHE A 14 3.40 2.31 8.63
N ILE A 15 3.10 1.27 9.40
CA ILE A 15 4.02 0.64 10.33
C ILE A 15 4.01 -0.87 10.13
N ILE A 16 5.19 -1.49 10.18
CA ILE A 16 5.36 -2.94 10.18
C ILE A 16 6.54 -3.31 11.08
N LEU A 17 6.58 -4.55 11.54
CA LEU A 17 7.72 -5.17 12.21
C LEU A 17 8.34 -6.20 11.26
N ASP A 18 9.66 -6.29 11.27
CA ASP A 18 10.40 -7.37 10.62
C ASP A 18 10.57 -8.60 11.55
N SER A 19 11.34 -9.60 11.12
CA SER A 19 11.53 -10.85 11.89
C SER A 19 12.33 -10.66 13.18
N ASP A 20 13.07 -9.57 13.33
CA ASP A 20 13.83 -9.19 14.52
C ASP A 20 13.04 -8.25 15.45
N ASP A 21 11.72 -8.06 15.16
CA ASP A 21 10.85 -7.08 15.83
C ASP A 21 11.28 -5.63 15.62
N ASP A 22 12.15 -5.34 14.66
CA ASP A 22 12.55 -3.98 14.35
C ASP A 22 11.39 -3.21 13.69
N ILE A 23 11.26 -1.94 14.08
CA ILE A 23 10.12 -1.12 13.65
C ILE A 23 10.47 -0.38 12.36
N HIS A 24 9.60 -0.49 11.37
CA HIS A 24 9.68 0.24 10.11
C HIS A 24 8.44 1.09 9.91
N ILE A 25 8.62 2.38 9.62
CA ILE A 25 7.53 3.33 9.41
C ILE A 25 7.81 4.10 8.12
N THR A 26 6.84 4.09 7.20
CA THR A 26 6.80 5.06 6.09
C THR A 26 5.78 6.13 6.40
N TYR A 27 6.07 7.38 6.05
CA TYR A 27 5.17 8.50 6.27
C TYR A 27 5.45 9.64 5.30
N ARG A 28 4.41 10.44 5.04
CA ARG A 28 4.51 11.59 4.17
C ARG A 28 5.03 12.81 4.92
N ASP A 29 5.92 13.54 4.28
CA ASP A 29 6.33 14.91 4.61
C ASP A 29 5.60 15.88 3.67
N ASP A 30 4.50 16.47 4.16
CA ASP A 30 3.70 17.41 3.38
C ASP A 30 4.41 18.74 3.14
N SER A 31 5.33 19.13 4.04
CA SER A 31 6.09 20.36 3.88
C SER A 31 7.03 20.32 2.67
N ASN A 32 7.62 19.15 2.41
CA ASN A 32 8.57 18.94 1.32
C ASN A 32 8.01 18.03 0.20
N THR A 33 6.78 17.52 0.36
CA THR A 33 6.11 16.61 -0.58
C THR A 33 6.90 15.31 -0.84
N ASN A 34 7.61 14.82 0.17
CA ASN A 34 8.47 13.65 0.12
C ASN A 34 7.82 12.45 0.82
N LEU A 35 8.26 11.24 0.43
CA LEU A 35 8.04 10.02 1.21
C LEU A 35 9.26 9.78 2.10
N LYS A 36 9.03 9.72 3.41
CA LYS A 36 10.05 9.49 4.43
C LYS A 36 9.95 8.08 4.99
N TYR A 37 11.04 7.65 5.58
CA TYR A 37 11.17 6.37 6.25
C TYR A 37 11.87 6.56 7.59
N ALA A 38 11.34 5.94 8.62
CA ALA A 38 11.95 5.86 9.94
C ALA A 38 12.05 4.40 10.37
N THR A 39 13.19 4.02 10.92
CA THR A 39 13.38 2.67 11.47
C THR A 39 14.00 2.73 12.84
N LYS A 40 13.76 1.66 13.60
CA LYS A 40 14.30 1.50 14.95
C LYS A 40 14.43 0.05 15.35
N ALA A 41 15.67 -0.36 15.67
CA ALA A 41 15.93 -1.62 16.28
C ALA A 41 15.41 -1.65 17.73
N LEU A 42 14.52 -2.62 18.05
CA LEU A 42 13.96 -2.78 19.39
C LEU A 42 15.02 -3.22 20.41
N SER A 43 16.07 -3.91 19.96
CA SER A 43 17.24 -4.21 20.79
C SER A 43 17.86 -2.97 21.45
N ASN A 44 17.66 -1.78 20.87
CA ASN A 44 18.10 -0.47 21.38
C ASN A 44 17.09 0.21 22.32
N GLY A 45 16.00 -0.47 22.68
CA GLY A 45 14.91 0.06 23.51
C GLY A 45 14.06 1.12 22.79
N ILE A 46 12.87 1.44 23.32
CA ILE A 46 11.87 2.32 22.67
C ILE A 46 12.06 3.83 22.94
N ALA A 47 13.23 4.28 23.44
CA ALA A 47 13.46 5.70 23.69
C ALA A 47 13.45 6.53 22.40
N ALA A 48 12.93 7.76 22.45
CA ALA A 48 12.74 8.64 21.28
C ALA A 48 14.04 8.94 20.50
N SER A 49 15.19 8.84 21.15
CA SER A 49 16.48 9.31 20.64
C SER A 49 17.16 8.39 19.61
N ASN A 50 16.59 7.21 19.30
CA ASN A 50 17.31 6.17 18.54
C ASN A 50 16.63 5.82 17.21
N TRP A 51 15.79 6.70 16.66
CA TRP A 51 15.20 6.52 15.34
C TRP A 51 16.17 6.93 14.24
N ALA A 52 16.40 6.06 13.28
CA ALA A 52 17.06 6.42 12.04
C ALA A 52 15.99 6.92 11.04
N ILE A 53 16.12 8.18 10.61
CA ILE A 53 15.17 8.82 9.71
C ILE A 53 15.88 9.14 8.40
N SER A 54 15.24 8.81 7.29
CA SER A 54 15.73 9.10 5.95
C SER A 54 14.60 9.52 5.00
N THR A 55 14.97 10.11 3.87
CA THR A 55 14.04 10.35 2.78
C THR A 55 14.09 9.17 1.82
N MET A 56 12.97 8.47 1.69
CA MET A 56 12.83 7.32 0.80
C MET A 56 12.70 7.76 -0.66
N ASP A 57 11.82 8.72 -0.94
CA ASP A 57 11.65 9.30 -2.26
C ASP A 57 11.36 10.80 -2.18
N ASN A 58 12.07 11.59 -2.99
CA ASN A 58 11.92 13.05 -3.11
C ASN A 58 11.78 13.48 -4.58
N ASN A 59 11.45 12.56 -5.46
CA ASN A 59 11.29 12.87 -6.88
C ASN A 59 9.88 13.40 -7.17
N GLY A 60 9.66 14.66 -6.80
CA GLY A 60 8.39 15.34 -6.96
C GLY A 60 7.45 15.17 -5.76
N ASN A 61 6.15 15.31 -6.01
CA ASN A 61 5.10 15.12 -5.00
C ASN A 61 4.78 13.63 -4.87
N VAL A 62 5.33 12.97 -3.84
CA VAL A 62 5.31 11.52 -3.69
C VAL A 62 4.85 11.08 -2.29
N GLY A 63 4.44 9.81 -2.17
CA GLY A 63 4.20 9.16 -0.88
C GLY A 63 2.78 9.26 -0.35
N ASN A 64 1.81 9.67 -1.17
CA ASN A 64 0.41 9.55 -0.79
C ASN A 64 -0.06 8.09 -0.92
N PHE A 65 -1.04 7.71 -0.08
CA PHE A 65 -1.72 6.43 -0.16
C PHE A 65 -0.77 5.21 -0.15
N GLY A 66 0.35 5.31 0.61
CA GLY A 66 1.34 4.25 0.70
C GLY A 66 0.83 3.01 1.43
N SER A 67 1.42 1.85 1.12
CA SER A 67 1.22 0.59 1.83
C SER A 67 2.55 -0.18 1.84
N MET A 68 2.83 -0.91 2.92
CA MET A 68 4.12 -1.59 3.13
C MET A 68 3.92 -3.00 3.65
N VAL A 69 4.77 -3.92 3.21
CA VAL A 69 4.88 -5.29 3.68
C VAL A 69 6.35 -5.69 3.76
N VAL A 70 6.69 -6.65 4.60
CA VAL A 70 8.04 -7.24 4.73
C VAL A 70 8.01 -8.69 4.27
N ASP A 71 9.05 -9.13 3.55
CA ASP A 71 9.20 -10.53 3.15
C ASP A 71 9.98 -11.37 4.20
N ALA A 72 10.11 -12.67 3.95
CA ALA A 72 10.80 -13.60 4.84
C ALA A 72 12.33 -13.37 4.94
N ASN A 73 12.89 -12.48 4.15
CA ASN A 73 14.29 -12.06 4.18
C ASN A 73 14.47 -10.64 4.73
N ASP A 74 13.44 -10.13 5.41
CA ASP A 74 13.36 -8.76 5.95
C ASP A 74 13.54 -7.66 4.89
N THR A 75 13.25 -7.98 3.61
CA THR A 75 13.14 -6.97 2.57
C THR A 75 11.81 -6.24 2.70
N LEU A 76 11.86 -4.91 2.80
CA LEU A 76 10.67 -4.07 2.79
C LEU A 76 10.19 -3.83 1.36
N HIS A 77 8.89 -3.95 1.15
CA HIS A 77 8.21 -3.68 -0.10
C HIS A 77 7.17 -2.59 0.11
N VAL A 78 7.24 -1.50 -0.66
CA VAL A 78 6.36 -0.34 -0.51
C VAL A 78 5.71 0.00 -1.83
N ALA A 79 4.38 0.05 -1.86
CA ALA A 79 3.61 0.61 -2.96
C ALA A 79 3.12 2.00 -2.57
N TYR A 80 3.19 2.99 -3.47
CA TYR A 80 2.77 4.36 -3.18
C TYR A 80 2.40 5.13 -4.44
N TYR A 81 1.60 6.16 -4.26
CA TYR A 81 1.22 7.09 -5.32
C TYR A 81 2.21 8.25 -5.42
N ALA A 82 2.57 8.59 -6.65
CA ALA A 82 3.33 9.78 -6.99
C ALA A 82 2.44 10.76 -7.77
N ALA A 83 1.96 11.81 -7.10
CA ALA A 83 1.09 12.82 -7.71
C ALA A 83 1.81 13.61 -8.82
N SER A 84 3.15 13.75 -8.72
CA SER A 84 3.97 14.21 -9.84
C SER A 84 4.09 13.11 -10.88
N GLY A 85 3.22 13.15 -11.88
CA GLY A 85 3.12 12.15 -12.95
C GLY A 85 1.89 11.27 -12.84
N ALA A 86 1.14 11.33 -11.72
CA ALA A 86 -0.09 10.58 -11.51
C ALA A 86 0.11 9.05 -11.66
N VAL A 87 1.15 8.51 -11.03
CA VAL A 87 1.66 7.15 -11.25
C VAL A 87 1.68 6.30 -9.99
N LEU A 88 1.48 4.98 -10.19
CA LEU A 88 1.78 3.97 -9.18
C LEU A 88 3.28 3.69 -9.18
N LYS A 89 3.91 3.76 -8.01
CA LYS A 89 5.31 3.39 -7.78
C LYS A 89 5.44 2.24 -6.80
N TYR A 90 6.55 1.54 -6.92
CA TYR A 90 6.96 0.47 -6.04
C TYR A 90 8.42 0.66 -5.65
N ALA A 91 8.75 0.36 -4.41
CA ALA A 91 10.11 0.41 -3.91
C ALA A 91 10.43 -0.75 -2.98
N THR A 92 11.72 -1.14 -2.95
CA THR A 92 12.23 -2.14 -2.01
C THR A 92 13.45 -1.63 -1.28
N LEU A 93 13.59 -2.08 -0.03
CA LEU A 93 14.79 -1.92 0.78
C LEU A 93 15.19 -3.29 1.31
N THR A 94 16.28 -3.83 0.81
CA THR A 94 16.85 -5.09 1.32
C THR A 94 17.44 -4.87 2.71
N ASP A 95 17.30 -5.84 3.59
CA ASP A 95 17.85 -5.78 4.93
C ASP A 95 19.33 -5.39 4.92
N GLY A 96 19.73 -4.60 5.92
CA GLY A 96 21.06 -4.03 6.04
C GLY A 96 21.41 -2.95 5.01
N SER A 97 20.56 -2.67 4.02
CA SER A 97 20.76 -1.61 3.03
C SER A 97 20.25 -0.27 3.53
N THR A 98 20.82 0.81 3.02
CA THR A 98 20.31 2.18 3.20
C THR A 98 19.77 2.81 1.92
N THR A 99 19.81 2.04 0.83
CA THR A 99 19.43 2.53 -0.50
C THR A 99 18.19 1.82 -1.01
N TRP A 100 17.14 2.61 -1.28
CA TRP A 100 15.90 2.14 -1.85
C TRP A 100 16.03 1.91 -3.36
N SER A 101 15.65 0.72 -3.83
CA SER A 101 15.38 0.47 -5.24
C SER A 101 13.97 0.94 -5.56
N LYS A 102 13.78 1.74 -6.62
CA LYS A 102 12.48 2.36 -6.96
C LYS A 102 12.17 2.19 -8.43
N GLU A 103 10.91 1.86 -8.74
CA GLU A 103 10.41 1.76 -10.11
C GLU A 103 9.00 2.36 -10.25
N VAL A 104 8.67 2.79 -11.46
CA VAL A 104 7.30 3.12 -11.86
C VAL A 104 6.63 1.82 -12.28
N VAL A 105 5.51 1.50 -11.66
CA VAL A 105 4.72 0.29 -11.94
C VAL A 105 3.76 0.55 -13.09
N GLU A 106 2.96 1.60 -12.98
CA GLU A 106 2.01 2.00 -14.01
C GLU A 106 1.98 3.54 -14.12
N SER A 107 1.92 4.04 -15.36
CA SER A 107 1.88 5.46 -15.69
C SER A 107 0.83 5.80 -16.75
N THR A 108 -0.08 4.88 -17.01
CA THR A 108 -1.22 5.12 -17.91
C THR A 108 -2.39 5.57 -17.06
N ASN A 109 -2.87 6.78 -17.27
CA ASN A 109 -3.89 7.44 -16.45
C ASN A 109 -3.39 7.95 -15.08
N ASP A 110 -4.32 8.43 -14.25
CA ASP A 110 -4.06 8.80 -12.84
C ASP A 110 -4.28 7.57 -11.97
N VAL A 111 -3.22 6.80 -11.71
CA VAL A 111 -3.27 5.46 -11.09
C VAL A 111 -2.40 5.37 -9.84
N GLY A 112 -2.80 4.52 -8.90
CA GLY A 112 -2.01 4.22 -7.70
C GLY A 112 -2.52 4.90 -6.43
N LYS A 113 -3.72 5.48 -6.44
CA LYS A 113 -4.35 5.96 -5.20
C LYS A 113 -4.89 4.79 -4.37
N TYR A 114 -4.87 4.93 -3.04
CA TYR A 114 -5.35 3.92 -2.10
C TYR A 114 -4.68 2.56 -2.30
N THR A 115 -3.36 2.52 -2.44
CA THR A 115 -2.61 1.27 -2.63
C THR A 115 -2.77 0.33 -1.44
N SER A 116 -2.81 -0.98 -1.73
CA SER A 116 -2.63 -2.03 -0.74
C SER A 116 -1.74 -3.11 -1.34
N ILE A 117 -0.66 -3.47 -0.64
CA ILE A 117 0.32 -4.46 -1.07
C ILE A 117 0.30 -5.69 -0.16
N ALA A 118 0.42 -6.87 -0.76
CA ALA A 118 0.65 -8.14 -0.08
C ALA A 118 1.63 -9.00 -0.90
N LEU A 119 2.24 -10.01 -0.27
CA LEU A 119 3.15 -10.95 -0.94
C LEU A 119 2.51 -12.33 -1.02
N ASP A 120 2.72 -13.02 -2.14
CA ASP A 120 2.36 -14.44 -2.27
C ASP A 120 3.39 -15.33 -1.53
N SER A 121 3.18 -16.64 -1.52
CA SER A 121 4.08 -17.61 -0.87
C SER A 121 5.48 -17.66 -1.47
N ASN A 122 5.69 -17.10 -2.66
CA ASN A 122 6.99 -16.97 -3.32
C ASN A 122 7.65 -15.59 -3.11
N GLY A 123 7.01 -14.70 -2.35
CA GLY A 123 7.48 -13.34 -2.11
C GLY A 123 7.22 -12.37 -3.28
N ASN A 124 6.37 -12.73 -4.25
CA ASN A 124 6.03 -11.81 -5.33
C ASN A 124 5.03 -10.75 -4.84
N PRO A 125 5.23 -9.47 -5.14
CA PRO A 125 4.31 -8.43 -4.75
C PRO A 125 3.04 -8.41 -5.61
N HIS A 126 1.91 -8.30 -4.91
CA HIS A 126 0.56 -8.09 -5.43
C HIS A 126 0.07 -6.74 -4.91
N ILE A 127 -0.47 -5.89 -5.77
CA ILE A 127 -0.91 -4.54 -5.42
C ILE A 127 -2.31 -4.31 -5.96
N THR A 128 -3.23 -3.88 -5.09
CA THR A 128 -4.50 -3.29 -5.51
C THR A 128 -4.42 -1.77 -5.37
N TYR A 129 -5.08 -1.05 -6.25
CA TYR A 129 -5.07 0.41 -6.30
C TYR A 129 -6.27 0.95 -7.08
N TYR A 130 -6.52 2.23 -6.94
CA TYR A 130 -7.58 2.95 -7.64
C TYR A 130 -7.01 3.70 -8.85
N ASP A 131 -7.68 3.56 -9.99
CA ASP A 131 -7.52 4.37 -11.19
C ASP A 131 -8.54 5.52 -11.15
N ASP A 132 -8.06 6.73 -10.84
CA ASP A 132 -8.89 7.92 -10.66
C ASP A 132 -9.37 8.52 -12.00
N THR A 133 -8.81 8.08 -13.10
CA THR A 133 -9.27 8.49 -14.46
C THR A 133 -10.50 7.72 -14.90
N ASN A 134 -10.53 6.41 -14.61
CA ASN A 134 -11.60 5.52 -15.06
C ASN A 134 -12.57 5.14 -13.93
N ASP A 135 -12.28 5.55 -12.68
CA ASP A 135 -13.02 5.16 -11.49
C ASP A 135 -13.00 3.63 -11.21
N ASP A 136 -11.89 2.96 -11.58
CA ASP A 136 -11.76 1.50 -11.55
C ASP A 136 -10.94 1.00 -10.36
N LEU A 137 -11.32 -0.19 -9.84
CA LEU A 137 -10.43 -1.01 -9.00
C LEU A 137 -9.46 -1.76 -9.90
N ARG A 138 -8.17 -1.46 -9.74
CA ARG A 138 -7.08 -2.12 -10.47
C ARG A 138 -6.29 -3.05 -9.56
N TYR A 139 -5.67 -4.03 -10.20
CA TYR A 139 -4.77 -4.98 -9.58
C TYR A 139 -3.57 -5.22 -10.48
N THR A 140 -2.41 -5.37 -9.87
CA THR A 140 -1.18 -5.80 -10.55
C THR A 140 -0.38 -6.73 -9.67
N HIS A 141 0.41 -7.61 -10.29
CA HIS A 141 1.39 -8.45 -9.61
C HIS A 141 2.66 -8.57 -10.44
N LYS A 142 3.77 -8.85 -9.78
CA LYS A 142 5.07 -8.96 -10.44
C LYS A 142 5.36 -10.41 -10.84
N MET A 143 5.64 -10.63 -12.12
CA MET A 143 6.10 -11.91 -12.66
C MET A 143 7.53 -11.73 -13.20
N GLY A 144 8.51 -12.18 -12.40
CA GLY A 144 9.93 -11.95 -12.72
C GLY A 144 10.24 -10.45 -12.74
N SER A 145 10.60 -9.91 -13.91
CA SER A 145 10.89 -8.47 -14.08
C SER A 145 9.71 -7.63 -14.56
N SER A 146 8.55 -8.24 -14.83
CA SER A 146 7.41 -7.58 -15.47
C SER A 146 6.22 -7.50 -14.53
N TRP A 147 5.44 -6.40 -14.64
CA TRP A 147 4.16 -6.25 -13.98
C TRP A 147 3.02 -6.68 -14.90
N VAL A 148 2.06 -7.43 -14.37
CA VAL A 148 0.85 -7.89 -15.07
C VAL A 148 -0.36 -7.18 -14.47
N PHE A 149 -1.19 -6.57 -15.32
CA PHE A 149 -2.28 -5.68 -14.91
C PHE A 149 -3.65 -6.31 -15.18
N THR A 150 -4.59 -6.07 -14.27
CA THR A 150 -5.99 -6.51 -14.41
C THR A 150 -6.91 -5.45 -13.82
N THR A 151 -7.99 -5.11 -14.51
CA THR A 151 -9.10 -4.37 -13.92
C THR A 151 -10.00 -5.36 -13.22
N LEU A 152 -10.19 -5.21 -11.91
CA LEU A 152 -11.02 -6.10 -11.10
C LEU A 152 -12.49 -5.69 -11.10
N ASP A 153 -12.74 -4.38 -11.00
CA ASP A 153 -14.10 -3.83 -11.02
C ASP A 153 -14.10 -2.47 -11.72
N SER A 154 -14.98 -2.32 -12.71
CA SER A 154 -15.18 -1.10 -13.49
C SER A 154 -16.65 -0.63 -13.46
N VAL A 155 -17.41 -1.07 -12.45
CA VAL A 155 -18.81 -0.69 -12.31
C VAL A 155 -18.93 0.51 -11.37
N GLY A 156 -19.26 1.66 -11.94
CA GLY A 156 -19.36 2.92 -11.19
C GLY A 156 -18.01 3.34 -10.63
N VAL A 157 -17.99 3.95 -9.44
CA VAL A 157 -16.74 4.32 -8.73
C VAL A 157 -16.32 3.15 -7.86
N SER A 158 -15.29 2.41 -8.25
CA SER A 158 -14.84 1.20 -7.55
C SER A 158 -13.34 1.27 -7.21
N GLY A 159 -12.94 0.85 -5.98
CA GLY A 159 -11.54 0.71 -5.58
C GLY A 159 -11.01 1.75 -4.61
N LYS A 160 -11.81 2.72 -4.17
CA LYS A 160 -11.38 3.64 -3.12
C LYS A 160 -11.22 2.91 -1.79
N GLY A 161 -10.14 3.20 -1.08
CA GLY A 161 -9.85 2.56 0.20
C GLY A 161 -9.66 1.05 0.10
N THR A 162 -9.09 0.54 -1.01
CA THR A 162 -8.86 -0.90 -1.19
C THR A 162 -7.91 -1.47 -0.15
N SER A 163 -8.18 -2.71 0.26
CA SER A 163 -7.33 -3.51 1.14
C SER A 163 -7.22 -4.93 0.60
N LEU A 164 -5.99 -5.42 0.50
CA LEU A 164 -5.63 -6.73 -0.05
C LEU A 164 -5.03 -7.61 1.04
N ALA A 165 -5.47 -8.86 1.08
CA ALA A 165 -4.82 -9.93 1.83
C ALA A 165 -4.67 -11.17 0.93
N ILE A 166 -3.67 -12.00 1.21
CA ILE A 166 -3.42 -13.26 0.49
C ILE A 166 -3.43 -14.39 1.50
N ASP A 167 -4.22 -15.45 1.25
CA ASP A 167 -4.31 -16.61 2.15
C ASP A 167 -3.14 -17.58 1.93
N SER A 168 -3.02 -18.58 2.81
CA SER A 168 -1.95 -19.59 2.76
C SER A 168 -1.97 -20.48 1.50
N ASN A 169 -2.98 -20.36 0.65
CA ASN A 169 -3.09 -21.04 -0.64
C ASN A 169 -2.89 -20.08 -1.82
N ASP A 170 -2.36 -18.89 -1.57
CA ASP A 170 -2.16 -17.80 -2.53
C ASP A 170 -3.46 -17.28 -3.17
N HIS A 171 -4.62 -17.45 -2.50
CA HIS A 171 -5.83 -16.79 -2.96
C HIS A 171 -5.86 -15.35 -2.47
N LEU A 172 -6.27 -14.46 -3.36
CA LEU A 172 -6.40 -13.05 -3.08
C LEU A 172 -7.79 -12.71 -2.54
N HIS A 173 -7.79 -11.84 -1.53
CA HIS A 173 -8.97 -11.32 -0.87
C HIS A 173 -8.89 -9.80 -0.87
N VAL A 174 -9.85 -9.13 -1.50
CA VAL A 174 -9.86 -7.68 -1.67
C VAL A 174 -11.14 -7.11 -1.10
N ALA A 175 -11.02 -6.20 -0.15
CA ALA A 175 -12.13 -5.38 0.31
C ALA A 175 -11.95 -3.94 -0.20
N TYR A 176 -13.00 -3.32 -0.70
CA TYR A 176 -12.92 -1.99 -1.28
C TYR A 176 -14.27 -1.27 -1.25
N LYS A 177 -14.21 0.03 -1.38
CA LYS A 177 -15.40 0.86 -1.52
C LYS A 177 -15.83 0.90 -2.97
N THR A 178 -17.12 0.65 -3.20
CA THR A 178 -17.78 0.84 -4.48
C THR A 178 -18.88 1.88 -4.33
N ASN A 179 -18.98 2.81 -5.27
CA ASN A 179 -19.80 3.99 -5.16
C ASN A 179 -19.53 4.82 -3.89
N SER A 180 -20.43 5.71 -3.50
CA SER A 180 -20.24 6.55 -2.31
C SER A 180 -20.62 5.86 -0.99
N THR A 181 -21.27 4.69 -1.03
CA THR A 181 -22.00 4.14 0.12
C THR A 181 -21.89 2.63 0.29
N GLU A 182 -21.17 1.92 -0.57
CA GLU A 182 -21.12 0.46 -0.54
C GLU A 182 -19.71 -0.05 -0.27
N VAL A 183 -19.63 -1.17 0.44
CA VAL A 183 -18.41 -1.97 0.60
C VAL A 183 -18.59 -3.29 -0.13
N ALA A 184 -17.62 -3.62 -0.97
CA ALA A 184 -17.57 -4.90 -1.68
C ALA A 184 -16.34 -5.71 -1.25
N TYR A 185 -16.48 -7.01 -1.42
CA TYR A 185 -15.43 -7.99 -1.26
C TYR A 185 -15.26 -8.76 -2.56
N MET A 186 -14.01 -9.02 -2.95
CA MET A 186 -13.67 -9.88 -4.09
C MET A 186 -12.63 -10.91 -3.70
N THR A 187 -12.73 -12.10 -4.30
CA THR A 187 -11.71 -13.15 -4.14
C THR A 187 -11.59 -13.98 -5.42
N ASN A 188 -10.41 -14.54 -5.66
CA ASN A 188 -10.16 -15.49 -6.73
C ASN A 188 -10.13 -16.96 -6.25
N ARG A 189 -10.57 -17.23 -5.02
CA ARG A 189 -10.52 -18.57 -4.38
C ARG A 189 -11.19 -19.70 -5.19
N SER A 190 -12.16 -19.37 -6.03
CA SER A 190 -12.83 -20.35 -6.92
C SER A 190 -12.12 -20.55 -8.28
N GLY A 191 -10.92 -19.99 -8.47
CA GLY A 191 -10.19 -19.97 -9.74
C GLY A 191 -10.59 -18.82 -10.68
N SER A 192 -11.58 -18.03 -10.30
CA SER A 192 -11.98 -16.80 -10.98
C SER A 192 -12.40 -15.75 -9.96
N TRP A 193 -12.33 -14.47 -10.34
CA TRP A 193 -12.74 -13.38 -9.47
C TRP A 193 -14.24 -13.37 -9.25
N VAL A 194 -14.65 -13.40 -7.98
CA VAL A 194 -16.05 -13.35 -7.54
C VAL A 194 -16.24 -12.15 -6.63
N LYS A 195 -17.20 -11.30 -6.96
CA LYS A 195 -17.59 -10.12 -6.18
C LYS A 195 -18.80 -10.41 -5.32
N THR A 196 -18.77 -9.94 -4.07
CA THR A 196 -19.90 -9.93 -3.14
C THR A 196 -20.03 -8.52 -2.55
N THR A 197 -21.21 -7.91 -2.64
CA THR A 197 -21.50 -6.67 -1.93
C THR A 197 -21.82 -6.99 -0.47
N LEU A 198 -21.08 -6.39 0.45
CA LEU A 198 -21.23 -6.64 1.90
C LEU A 198 -22.27 -5.72 2.53
N ASP A 199 -22.31 -4.46 2.10
CA ASP A 199 -23.29 -3.48 2.56
C ASP A 199 -23.72 -2.58 1.39
N ALA A 200 -25.01 -2.62 1.06
CA ALA A 200 -25.60 -1.92 -0.08
C ALA A 200 -26.50 -0.74 0.33
N ASN A 201 -26.67 -0.46 1.61
CA ASN A 201 -27.73 0.44 2.11
C ASN A 201 -27.25 1.54 3.07
N SER A 202 -25.97 1.88 3.07
CA SER A 202 -25.54 2.97 3.93
C SER A 202 -26.08 4.31 3.40
N THR A 203 -27.06 4.88 4.08
CA THR A 203 -27.70 6.17 3.74
C THR A 203 -26.83 7.39 4.14
N GLY A 204 -25.59 7.19 4.53
CA GLY A 204 -24.66 8.23 4.96
C GLY A 204 -23.52 8.46 3.97
N THR A 205 -23.14 9.72 3.80
CA THR A 205 -21.86 10.07 3.20
C THR A 205 -20.73 9.69 4.17
N TRP A 206 -20.31 8.43 4.12
CA TRP A 206 -19.18 7.97 4.93
C TRP A 206 -17.90 8.51 4.30
N GLY A 207 -17.24 9.43 4.99
CA GLY A 207 -15.90 9.89 4.65
C GLY A 207 -14.82 8.85 4.94
N VAL A 208 -15.14 7.54 4.89
CA VAL A 208 -14.19 6.47 5.19
C VAL A 208 -13.37 6.20 3.92
N ASN A 209 -12.13 6.62 3.95
CA ASN A 209 -11.18 6.35 2.87
C ASN A 209 -10.31 5.11 3.13
N TYR A 210 -10.54 4.39 4.23
CA TYR A 210 -9.73 3.24 4.64
C TYR A 210 -10.63 2.07 5.00
N ILE A 211 -10.40 0.96 4.33
CA ILE A 211 -10.93 -0.36 4.65
C ILE A 211 -9.72 -1.22 5.02
N ASN A 212 -9.88 -2.14 5.94
CA ASN A 212 -8.85 -3.10 6.28
C ASN A 212 -9.45 -4.51 6.26
N ILE A 213 -8.79 -5.43 5.58
CA ILE A 213 -9.08 -6.86 5.59
C ILE A 213 -7.91 -7.58 6.27
N MET A 214 -8.23 -8.48 7.19
CA MET A 214 -7.27 -9.39 7.79
C MET A 214 -7.83 -10.80 7.71
N LEU A 215 -6.95 -11.76 7.52
CA LEU A 215 -7.29 -13.17 7.55
C LEU A 215 -6.90 -13.72 8.93
N ASP A 216 -7.74 -14.56 9.50
CA ASP A 216 -7.39 -15.38 10.65
C ASP A 216 -6.59 -16.61 10.17
N GLU A 217 -5.56 -16.96 10.92
CA GLU A 217 -4.73 -18.15 10.68
C GLU A 217 -5.42 -19.45 11.09
#